data_54505543861ab071dd0572c3512b87d8
#
_entry.id   54505543861ab071dd0572c3512b87d8
#
_cell.length_a   1.000
_cell.length_b   1.000
_cell.length_c   1.000
_cell.angle_alpha   90.00
_cell.angle_beta   90.00
_cell.angle_gamma   90.00
#
_symmetry.space_group_name_H-M   'P 1'
#
loop_
_entity.id
_entity.type
_entity.pdbx_description
1 polymer ?
#
loop_
_entity_poly.entity_id
_entity_poly.type
_entity_poly.pdbx_seq_one_letter_code
_entity_poly.pdbx_strand_id
1 'polypeptide(L)'
;IGQEYSLVNGVADSLKPHIDKIQLSDRLSSLLPPSEYYIPEEEFAAGVTETELLEVMVEAKKLEKKLALGEYLPAAGIGISYGYSSFTNSNFNAIGLATISIPISNWGKGSQKLKRLDNEIQKAVNEKEYLTSQLLLQARQLWLNLNVAWEQMKVAEENLNLAEKTVYDQMSRFNAGLVPISDVLMNQTTLFEATENLIDKQIEYSKALTAYNGRKAQ
;
A
#
# COMPACT_ATOMS: atom_id res chain seq x y z
N ILE A 1 34.26 -35.43 29.16
CA ILE A 1 33.51 -34.18 29.55
C ILE A 1 34.30 -32.95 29.07
N GLY A 2 35.64 -32.86 29.25
CA GLY A 2 36.43 -31.68 28.83
C GLY A 2 36.55 -31.50 27.31
N GLN A 3 36.50 -32.57 26.51
CA GLN A 3 36.61 -32.49 25.04
C GLN A 3 35.30 -32.05 24.36
N GLU A 4 34.13 -32.42 24.92
CA GLU A 4 32.85 -31.95 24.39
C GLU A 4 32.61 -30.47 24.65
N TYR A 5 33.04 -29.95 25.81
CA TYR A 5 32.99 -28.50 26.08
C TYR A 5 33.86 -27.66 25.13
N SER A 6 35.02 -28.20 24.72
CA SER A 6 35.89 -27.49 23.78
C SER A 6 35.34 -27.46 22.35
N LEU A 7 34.64 -28.50 21.93
CA LEU A 7 33.97 -28.58 20.63
C LEU A 7 32.77 -27.62 20.54
N VAL A 8 31.95 -27.54 21.58
CA VAL A 8 30.81 -26.63 21.64
C VAL A 8 31.25 -25.17 21.63
N ASN A 9 32.27 -24.82 22.41
CA ASN A 9 32.83 -23.47 22.43
C ASN A 9 33.54 -23.13 21.11
N GLY A 10 34.24 -24.05 20.45
CA GLY A 10 34.86 -23.85 19.16
C GLY A 10 33.87 -23.59 18.03
N VAL A 11 32.72 -24.29 18.06
CA VAL A 11 31.60 -24.05 17.11
C VAL A 11 30.92 -22.71 17.39
N ALA A 12 30.70 -22.37 18.67
CA ALA A 12 30.12 -21.07 19.05
C ALA A 12 31.04 -19.90 18.64
N ASP A 13 32.35 -20.02 18.82
CA ASP A 13 33.32 -18.99 18.41
C ASP A 13 33.45 -18.87 16.88
N SER A 14 33.26 -19.95 16.12
CA SER A 14 33.28 -19.90 14.66
C SER A 14 31.99 -19.29 14.07
N LEU A 15 30.89 -19.34 14.79
CA LEU A 15 29.62 -18.73 14.40
C LEU A 15 29.48 -17.26 14.79
N LYS A 16 30.20 -16.81 15.82
CA LYS A 16 30.22 -15.40 16.27
C LYS A 16 30.41 -14.38 15.14
N PRO A 17 31.42 -14.46 14.27
CA PRO A 17 31.65 -13.46 13.24
C PRO A 17 30.55 -13.49 12.13
N HIS A 18 29.75 -14.54 12.09
CA HIS A 18 28.64 -14.63 11.13
C HIS A 18 27.33 -14.04 11.72
N ILE A 19 27.16 -14.17 13.03
CA ILE A 19 26.01 -13.62 13.77
C ILE A 19 26.20 -12.12 13.99
N ASP A 20 27.41 -11.65 14.27
CA ASP A 20 27.71 -10.21 14.44
C ASP A 20 27.56 -9.40 13.14
N LYS A 21 27.55 -10.06 11.97
CA LYS A 21 27.22 -9.41 10.69
C LYS A 21 25.72 -9.28 10.41
N ILE A 22 24.87 -9.98 11.13
CA ILE A 22 23.43 -9.84 11.05
C ILE A 22 23.01 -8.75 12.04
N GLN A 23 23.09 -7.49 11.63
CA GLN A 23 22.54 -6.32 12.36
C GLN A 23 21.00 -6.38 12.48
N LEU A 24 20.46 -7.55 12.83
CA LEU A 24 19.03 -7.74 12.98
C LEU A 24 18.53 -7.26 14.35
N SER A 25 19.42 -7.33 15.39
CA SER A 25 19.04 -7.00 16.75
C SER A 25 18.81 -5.51 17.00
N ASP A 26 19.57 -4.62 16.37
CA ASP A 26 19.46 -3.18 16.61
C ASP A 26 18.18 -2.56 16.01
N ARG A 27 17.63 -3.13 14.93
CA ARG A 27 16.38 -2.66 14.36
C ARG A 27 15.14 -3.16 15.12
N LEU A 28 15.22 -4.31 15.77
CA LEU A 28 14.13 -4.87 16.55
C LEU A 28 13.99 -4.21 17.93
N SER A 29 15.08 -3.70 18.49
CA SER A 29 15.09 -3.02 19.80
C SER A 29 14.55 -1.58 19.77
N SER A 30 14.36 -0.99 18.59
CA SER A 30 13.91 0.40 18.40
C SER A 30 12.51 0.53 17.79
N LEU A 31 11.65 -0.49 17.98
CA LEU A 31 10.29 -0.44 17.46
C LEU A 31 9.48 0.60 18.23
N LEU A 32 8.94 1.59 17.51
CA LEU A 32 8.10 2.65 18.06
C LEU A 32 6.63 2.21 18.08
N PRO A 33 5.82 2.76 18.98
CA PRO A 33 4.39 2.44 19.07
C PRO A 33 3.64 2.90 17.78
N PRO A 34 2.53 2.25 17.45
CA PRO A 34 1.73 2.60 16.25
C PRO A 34 1.31 4.06 16.20
N SER A 35 1.10 4.71 17.35
CA SER A 35 0.72 6.13 17.43
C SER A 35 1.69 7.09 16.71
N GLU A 36 2.96 6.73 16.63
CA GLU A 36 4.00 7.51 15.91
C GLU A 36 3.84 7.45 14.38
N TYR A 37 3.11 6.46 13.88
CA TYR A 37 2.92 6.21 12.46
C TYR A 37 1.51 6.55 11.97
N TYR A 38 0.62 6.99 12.88
CA TYR A 38 -0.79 7.23 12.55
C TYR A 38 -0.95 8.29 11.46
N ILE A 39 -1.77 7.98 10.46
CA ILE A 39 -2.19 8.88 9.41
C ILE A 39 -3.71 8.76 9.33
N PRO A 40 -4.44 9.89 9.21
CA PRO A 40 -5.88 9.86 8.97
C PRO A 40 -6.23 9.02 7.74
N GLU A 41 -7.28 8.21 7.83
CA GLU A 41 -7.70 7.29 6.75
C GLU A 41 -7.91 8.00 5.42
N GLU A 42 -8.44 9.23 5.46
CA GLU A 42 -8.70 10.06 4.28
C GLU A 42 -7.40 10.53 3.62
N GLU A 43 -6.39 10.92 4.41
CA GLU A 43 -5.07 11.31 3.94
C GLU A 43 -4.32 10.09 3.37
N PHE A 44 -4.46 8.95 4.02
CA PHE A 44 -3.91 7.69 3.54
C PHE A 44 -4.49 7.31 2.17
N ALA A 45 -5.82 7.38 2.00
CA ALA A 45 -6.49 7.08 0.74
C ALA A 45 -6.18 8.10 -0.35
N ALA A 46 -6.00 9.39 -0.01
CA ALA A 46 -5.66 10.45 -0.97
C ALA A 46 -4.21 10.34 -1.49
N GLY A 47 -3.30 9.76 -0.69
CA GLY A 47 -1.90 9.55 -1.08
C GLY A 47 -1.66 8.33 -1.95
N VAL A 48 -2.71 7.59 -2.33
CA VAL A 48 -2.59 6.38 -3.15
C VAL A 48 -2.82 6.73 -4.61
N THR A 49 -1.92 6.29 -5.50
CA THR A 49 -1.96 6.54 -6.96
C THR A 49 -3.29 6.07 -7.59
N GLU A 50 -3.91 5.01 -7.05
CA GLU A 50 -5.20 4.51 -7.51
C GLU A 50 -6.32 5.58 -7.39
N THR A 51 -6.29 6.43 -6.38
CA THR A 51 -7.30 7.50 -6.20
C THR A 51 -7.15 8.57 -7.27
N GLU A 52 -5.93 9.00 -7.58
CA GLU A 52 -5.65 9.93 -8.66
C GLU A 52 -6.08 9.37 -10.03
N LEU A 53 -5.80 8.08 -10.27
CA LEU A 53 -6.20 7.40 -11.49
C LEU A 53 -7.73 7.41 -11.67
N LEU A 54 -8.47 7.15 -10.60
CA LEU A 54 -9.94 7.17 -10.63
C LEU A 54 -10.49 8.58 -10.94
N GLU A 55 -9.84 9.63 -10.46
CA GLU A 55 -10.22 11.01 -10.81
C GLU A 55 -10.00 11.31 -12.27
N VAL A 56 -8.82 10.93 -12.80
CA VAL A 56 -8.50 11.09 -14.22
C VAL A 56 -9.47 10.30 -15.10
N MET A 57 -9.90 9.10 -14.69
CA MET A 57 -10.91 8.32 -15.43
C MET A 57 -12.26 9.03 -15.51
N VAL A 58 -12.75 9.61 -14.40
CA VAL A 58 -14.00 10.39 -14.40
C VAL A 58 -13.88 11.62 -15.30
N GLU A 59 -12.74 12.30 -15.24
CA GLU A 59 -12.49 13.48 -16.07
C GLU A 59 -12.40 13.14 -17.55
N ALA A 60 -11.74 12.04 -17.91
CA ALA A 60 -11.70 11.52 -19.26
C ALA A 60 -13.11 11.26 -19.83
N LYS A 61 -14.01 10.68 -19.03
CA LYS A 61 -15.41 10.46 -19.43
C LYS A 61 -16.17 11.78 -19.63
N LYS A 62 -15.93 12.79 -18.80
CA LYS A 62 -16.50 14.14 -19.00
C LYS A 62 -15.99 14.80 -20.28
N LEU A 63 -14.71 14.63 -20.61
CA LEU A 63 -14.12 15.14 -21.85
C LEU A 63 -14.68 14.40 -23.08
N GLU A 64 -14.85 13.08 -22.99
CA GLU A 64 -15.49 12.27 -24.04
C GLU A 64 -16.91 12.81 -24.36
N LYS A 65 -17.69 13.14 -23.35
CA LYS A 65 -19.02 13.79 -23.54
C LYS A 65 -18.89 15.15 -24.21
N LYS A 66 -17.90 15.99 -23.80
CA LYS A 66 -17.68 17.31 -24.43
C LYS A 66 -17.29 17.16 -25.91
N LEU A 67 -16.44 16.20 -26.24
CA LEU A 67 -16.08 15.90 -27.64
C LEU A 67 -17.30 15.46 -28.43
N ALA A 68 -18.12 14.53 -27.89
CA ALA A 68 -19.33 14.10 -28.54
C ALA A 68 -20.35 15.23 -28.73
N LEU A 69 -20.43 16.19 -27.80
CA LEU A 69 -21.27 17.38 -27.95
C LEU A 69 -20.78 18.24 -29.12
N GLY A 70 -19.45 18.37 -29.29
CA GLY A 70 -18.82 19.09 -30.40
C GLY A 70 -19.24 18.59 -31.77
N GLU A 71 -19.50 17.28 -31.94
CA GLU A 71 -19.96 16.69 -33.19
C GLU A 71 -21.34 17.19 -33.66
N TYR A 72 -22.13 17.78 -32.75
CA TYR A 72 -23.47 18.33 -33.01
C TYR A 72 -23.50 19.84 -33.13
N LEU A 73 -22.36 20.50 -32.93
CA LEU A 73 -22.24 21.96 -33.06
C LEU A 73 -21.94 22.34 -34.53
N PRO A 74 -22.34 23.55 -34.95
CA PRO A 74 -21.92 24.07 -36.24
C PRO A 74 -20.38 24.15 -36.33
N ALA A 75 -19.83 23.63 -37.43
CA ALA A 75 -18.40 23.72 -37.73
C ALA A 75 -18.17 24.76 -38.83
N ALA A 76 -17.21 25.67 -38.56
CA ALA A 76 -16.75 26.64 -39.57
C ALA A 76 -15.34 26.27 -40.04
N GLY A 77 -15.12 26.26 -41.34
CA GLY A 77 -13.84 26.01 -41.94
C GLY A 77 -13.44 27.15 -42.89
N ILE A 78 -12.15 27.48 -42.88
CA ILE A 78 -11.55 28.42 -43.82
C ILE A 78 -10.47 27.66 -44.60
N GLY A 79 -10.53 27.72 -45.92
CA GLY A 79 -9.57 27.12 -46.81
C GLY A 79 -9.01 28.13 -47.82
N ILE A 80 -7.73 28.07 -48.08
CA ILE A 80 -7.08 28.83 -49.14
C ILE A 80 -6.45 27.81 -50.09
N SER A 81 -6.78 27.91 -51.39
CA SER A 81 -6.21 27.09 -52.46
C SER A 81 -5.52 27.99 -53.49
N TYR A 82 -4.34 27.54 -53.88
CA TYR A 82 -3.55 28.18 -54.93
C TYR A 82 -3.22 27.11 -56.01
N GLY A 83 -3.40 27.46 -57.31
CA GLY A 83 -3.10 26.48 -58.32
C GLY A 83 -3.46 26.91 -59.73
N TYR A 84 -3.27 25.97 -60.69
CA TYR A 84 -3.63 26.08 -62.09
C TYR A 84 -4.89 25.25 -62.37
N SER A 85 -5.87 25.80 -63.05
CA SER A 85 -7.05 25.08 -63.49
C SER A 85 -6.95 24.75 -64.99
N SER A 86 -6.88 23.47 -65.28
CA SER A 86 -6.88 22.99 -66.70
C SER A 86 -8.22 23.15 -67.43
N PHE A 87 -9.33 23.34 -66.64
CA PHE A 87 -10.67 23.55 -67.18
C PHE A 87 -10.86 24.95 -67.79
N THR A 88 -10.22 25.95 -67.22
CA THR A 88 -10.33 27.35 -67.62
C THR A 88 -9.09 27.83 -68.36
N ASN A 89 -8.06 26.95 -68.48
CA ASN A 89 -6.75 27.25 -69.10
C ASN A 89 -6.14 28.56 -68.55
N SER A 90 -6.35 28.86 -67.27
CA SER A 90 -5.91 30.05 -66.58
C SER A 90 -5.31 29.75 -65.23
N ASN A 91 -4.32 30.53 -64.81
CA ASN A 91 -3.76 30.53 -63.50
C ASN A 91 -4.70 31.33 -62.60
N PHE A 92 -5.13 30.75 -61.47
CA PHE A 92 -5.73 31.51 -60.38
C PHE A 92 -4.70 31.68 -59.25
N ASN A 93 -4.48 32.92 -58.81
CA ASN A 93 -3.43 33.20 -57.84
C ASN A 93 -3.78 32.70 -56.44
N ALA A 94 -5.03 32.83 -56.04
CA ALA A 94 -5.55 32.26 -54.77
C ALA A 94 -7.08 32.28 -54.79
N ILE A 95 -7.70 31.23 -54.21
CA ILE A 95 -9.13 31.17 -53.91
C ILE A 95 -9.26 30.96 -52.42
N GLY A 96 -9.96 31.85 -51.72
CA GLY A 96 -10.38 31.70 -50.34
C GLY A 96 -11.81 31.10 -50.26
N LEU A 97 -11.98 30.06 -49.48
CA LEU A 97 -13.27 29.42 -49.22
C LEU A 97 -13.58 29.50 -47.73
N ALA A 98 -14.78 29.91 -47.38
CA ALA A 98 -15.34 29.80 -46.03
C ALA A 98 -16.55 28.84 -46.09
N THR A 99 -16.54 27.83 -45.23
CA THR A 99 -17.62 26.86 -45.14
C THR A 99 -18.20 26.84 -43.74
N ILE A 100 -19.54 26.75 -43.65
CA ILE A 100 -20.25 26.52 -42.39
C ILE A 100 -21.05 25.22 -42.59
N SER A 101 -20.79 24.24 -41.75
CA SER A 101 -21.50 22.94 -41.77
C SER A 101 -22.35 22.80 -40.50
N ILE A 102 -23.65 22.54 -40.68
CA ILE A 102 -24.61 22.36 -39.59
C ILE A 102 -25.19 20.94 -39.70
N PRO A 103 -24.93 20.00 -38.75
CA PRO A 103 -25.36 18.60 -38.84
C PRO A 103 -26.81 18.42 -38.36
N ILE A 104 -27.81 18.88 -39.14
CA ILE A 104 -29.23 18.92 -38.73
C ILE A 104 -29.82 17.50 -38.61
N SER A 105 -29.36 16.55 -39.43
CA SER A 105 -29.95 15.18 -39.46
C SER A 105 -29.62 14.31 -38.24
N ASN A 106 -28.63 14.71 -37.43
CA ASN A 106 -28.13 13.87 -36.33
C ASN A 106 -28.70 14.26 -34.94
N TRP A 107 -29.49 15.31 -34.83
CA TRP A 107 -29.97 15.83 -33.53
C TRP A 107 -30.76 14.83 -32.71
N GLY A 108 -31.61 14.01 -33.32
CA GLY A 108 -32.38 12.97 -32.61
C GLY A 108 -31.51 11.85 -32.05
N LYS A 109 -30.51 11.40 -32.81
CA LYS A 109 -29.57 10.37 -32.36
C LYS A 109 -28.55 10.94 -31.35
N GLY A 110 -28.21 12.23 -31.46
CA GLY A 110 -27.31 12.93 -30.55
C GLY A 110 -27.80 12.96 -29.12
N SER A 111 -29.09 13.22 -28.92
CA SER A 111 -29.68 13.23 -27.57
C SER A 111 -29.53 11.89 -26.84
N GLN A 112 -29.73 10.77 -27.54
CA GLN A 112 -29.57 9.44 -26.96
C GLN A 112 -28.09 9.11 -26.68
N LYS A 113 -27.17 9.49 -27.59
CA LYS A 113 -25.72 9.33 -27.38
C LYS A 113 -25.25 10.12 -26.16
N LEU A 114 -25.69 11.36 -25.99
CA LEU A 114 -25.32 12.19 -24.83
C LEU A 114 -25.88 11.62 -23.52
N LYS A 115 -27.13 11.12 -23.49
CA LYS A 115 -27.69 10.43 -22.31
C LYS A 115 -26.91 9.18 -21.95
N ARG A 116 -26.46 8.41 -22.96
CA ARG A 116 -25.60 7.25 -22.70
C ARG A 116 -24.28 7.65 -22.07
N LEU A 117 -23.63 8.71 -22.58
CA LEU A 117 -22.41 9.23 -22.01
C LEU A 117 -22.60 9.78 -20.57
N ASP A 118 -23.76 10.40 -20.29
CA ASP A 118 -24.11 10.78 -18.92
C ASP A 118 -24.18 9.58 -17.98
N ASN A 119 -24.80 8.50 -18.42
CA ASN A 119 -24.83 7.26 -17.63
C ASN A 119 -23.41 6.65 -17.45
N GLU A 120 -22.56 6.75 -18.46
CA GLU A 120 -21.17 6.29 -18.35
C GLU A 120 -20.37 7.14 -17.36
N ILE A 121 -20.57 8.46 -17.34
CA ILE A 121 -19.98 9.36 -16.34
C ILE A 121 -20.49 8.98 -14.95
N GLN A 122 -21.80 8.81 -14.77
CA GLN A 122 -22.38 8.42 -13.48
C GLN A 122 -21.85 7.08 -12.99
N LYS A 123 -21.69 6.12 -13.90
CA LYS A 123 -21.07 4.83 -13.60
C LYS A 123 -19.62 5.00 -13.11
N ALA A 124 -18.81 5.81 -13.79
CA ALA A 124 -17.43 6.07 -13.39
C ALA A 124 -17.34 6.79 -12.02
N VAL A 125 -18.28 7.70 -11.73
CA VAL A 125 -18.39 8.36 -10.42
C VAL A 125 -18.70 7.33 -9.33
N ASN A 126 -19.71 6.49 -9.53
CA ASN A 126 -20.10 5.47 -8.56
C ASN A 126 -18.96 4.44 -8.34
N GLU A 127 -18.24 4.08 -9.40
CA GLU A 127 -17.07 3.19 -9.32
C GLU A 127 -15.93 3.84 -8.52
N LYS A 128 -15.66 5.14 -8.73
CA LYS A 128 -14.72 5.91 -7.91
C LYS A 128 -15.12 5.88 -6.44
N GLU A 129 -16.36 6.18 -6.10
CA GLU A 129 -16.86 6.20 -4.72
C GLU A 129 -16.74 4.81 -4.06
N TYR A 130 -17.08 3.76 -4.80
CA TYR A 130 -16.96 2.38 -4.32
C TYR A 130 -15.51 1.99 -4.04
N LEU A 131 -14.60 2.23 -4.99
CA LEU A 131 -13.18 1.91 -4.83
C LEU A 131 -12.51 2.76 -3.74
N THR A 132 -12.87 4.05 -3.64
CA THR A 132 -12.40 4.91 -2.54
C THR A 132 -12.84 4.36 -1.19
N SER A 133 -14.08 3.90 -1.08
CA SER A 133 -14.58 3.28 0.15
C SER A 133 -13.84 1.99 0.50
N GLN A 134 -13.46 1.19 -0.50
CA GLN A 134 -12.63 0.00 -0.30
C GLN A 134 -11.23 0.35 0.18
N LEU A 135 -10.61 1.40 -0.36
CA LEU A 135 -9.29 1.87 0.07
C LEU A 135 -9.32 2.35 1.53
N LEU A 136 -10.37 3.08 1.93
CA LEU A 136 -10.56 3.49 3.33
C LEU A 136 -10.70 2.29 4.28
N LEU A 137 -11.48 1.28 3.90
CA LEU A 137 -11.60 0.06 4.69
C LEU A 137 -10.27 -0.69 4.79
N GLN A 138 -9.51 -0.74 3.70
CA GLN A 138 -8.19 -1.37 3.69
C GLN A 138 -7.20 -0.62 4.58
N ALA A 139 -7.18 0.72 4.53
CA ALA A 139 -6.37 1.55 5.40
C ALA A 139 -6.68 1.27 6.89
N ARG A 140 -7.96 1.25 7.24
CA ARG A 140 -8.42 0.90 8.59
C ARG A 140 -7.99 -0.50 9.01
N GLN A 141 -8.09 -1.48 8.13
CA GLN A 141 -7.67 -2.85 8.43
C GLN A 141 -6.16 -2.94 8.68
N LEU A 142 -5.34 -2.28 7.86
CA LEU A 142 -3.89 -2.23 8.05
C LEU A 142 -3.52 -1.57 9.37
N TRP A 143 -4.21 -0.48 9.74
CA TRP A 143 -4.03 0.19 11.02
C TRP A 143 -4.40 -0.70 12.20
N LEU A 144 -5.55 -1.39 12.14
CA LEU A 144 -5.97 -2.32 13.18
C LEU A 144 -4.99 -3.48 13.33
N ASN A 145 -4.53 -4.07 12.22
CA ASN A 145 -3.55 -5.15 12.24
C ASN A 145 -2.23 -4.70 12.89
N LEU A 146 -1.78 -3.47 12.61
CA LEU A 146 -0.59 -2.91 13.22
C LEU A 146 -0.75 -2.75 14.74
N ASN A 147 -1.89 -2.25 15.21
CA ASN A 147 -2.17 -2.13 16.65
C ASN A 147 -2.25 -3.49 17.33
N VAL A 148 -2.92 -4.47 16.72
CA VAL A 148 -3.01 -5.83 17.25
C VAL A 148 -1.63 -6.47 17.38
N ALA A 149 -0.79 -6.34 16.36
CA ALA A 149 0.57 -6.86 16.37
C ALA A 149 1.42 -6.20 17.49
N TRP A 150 1.24 -4.90 17.70
CA TRP A 150 1.89 -4.17 18.79
C TRP A 150 1.48 -4.69 20.17
N GLU A 151 0.19 -4.82 20.42
CA GLU A 151 -0.31 -5.33 21.69
C GLU A 151 0.14 -6.78 21.95
N GLN A 152 0.15 -7.63 20.92
CA GLN A 152 0.69 -9.00 21.02
C GLN A 152 2.18 -9.01 21.36
N MET A 153 2.96 -8.11 20.77
CA MET A 153 4.39 -7.97 21.09
C MET A 153 4.59 -7.55 22.54
N LYS A 154 3.81 -6.59 23.04
CA LYS A 154 3.87 -6.19 24.47
C LYS A 154 3.55 -7.34 25.42
N VAL A 155 2.50 -8.11 25.13
CA VAL A 155 2.16 -9.28 25.93
C VAL A 155 3.28 -10.32 25.91
N ALA A 156 3.93 -10.52 24.76
CA ALA A 156 5.08 -11.42 24.66
C ALA A 156 6.28 -10.93 25.48
N GLU A 157 6.53 -9.61 25.50
CA GLU A 157 7.57 -9.00 26.33
C GLU A 157 7.29 -9.16 27.83
N GLU A 158 6.05 -8.96 28.27
CA GLU A 158 5.64 -9.21 29.65
C GLU A 158 5.80 -10.67 30.04
N ASN A 159 5.45 -11.61 29.14
CA ASN A 159 5.62 -13.05 29.37
C ASN A 159 7.11 -13.43 29.48
N LEU A 160 7.98 -12.86 28.66
CA LEU A 160 9.43 -13.04 28.76
C LEU A 160 9.95 -12.57 30.12
N ASN A 161 9.59 -11.36 30.55
CA ASN A 161 9.97 -10.81 31.84
C ASN A 161 9.49 -11.69 33.01
N LEU A 162 8.30 -12.30 32.90
CA LEU A 162 7.78 -13.24 33.92
C LEU A 162 8.57 -14.54 33.92
N ALA A 163 8.89 -15.10 32.74
CA ALA A 163 9.69 -16.32 32.61
C ALA A 163 11.10 -16.13 33.18
N GLU A 164 11.76 -15.00 32.93
CA GLU A 164 13.05 -14.66 33.51
C GLU A 164 13.04 -14.64 35.04
N LYS A 165 12.04 -13.96 35.63
CA LYS A 165 11.84 -13.94 37.09
C LYS A 165 11.61 -15.34 37.66
N THR A 166 10.81 -16.15 36.96
CA THR A 166 10.52 -17.51 37.39
C THR A 166 11.78 -18.39 37.40
N VAL A 167 12.61 -18.31 36.35
CA VAL A 167 13.91 -19.03 36.30
C VAL A 167 14.81 -18.58 37.45
N TYR A 168 14.91 -17.26 37.68
CA TYR A 168 15.71 -16.72 38.80
C TYR A 168 15.25 -17.25 40.15
N ASP A 169 13.94 -17.24 40.43
CA ASP A 169 13.38 -17.75 41.66
C ASP A 169 13.61 -19.27 41.85
N GLN A 170 13.43 -20.06 40.78
CA GLN A 170 13.65 -21.51 40.82
C GLN A 170 15.14 -21.83 41.00
N MET A 171 16.05 -21.09 40.38
CA MET A 171 17.50 -21.25 40.62
C MET A 171 17.87 -20.96 42.07
N SER A 172 17.27 -19.91 42.68
CA SER A 172 17.47 -19.57 44.09
C SER A 172 16.97 -20.68 45.02
N ARG A 173 15.81 -21.26 44.73
CA ARG A 173 15.25 -22.41 45.50
C ARG A 173 16.09 -23.68 45.32
N PHE A 174 16.59 -23.96 44.13
CA PHE A 174 17.50 -25.08 43.85
C PHE A 174 18.79 -24.94 44.68
N ASN A 175 19.40 -23.76 44.70
CA ASN A 175 20.59 -23.50 45.49
C ASN A 175 20.35 -23.67 46.99
N ALA A 176 19.12 -23.44 47.45
CA ALA A 176 18.70 -23.70 48.84
C ALA A 176 18.30 -25.18 49.11
N GLY A 177 18.38 -26.07 48.10
CA GLY A 177 18.00 -27.47 48.20
C GLY A 177 16.50 -27.73 48.27
N LEU A 178 15.66 -26.76 47.90
CA LEU A 178 14.21 -26.84 48.04
C LEU A 178 13.49 -27.44 46.83
N VAL A 179 14.12 -27.44 45.66
CA VAL A 179 13.56 -27.99 44.43
C VAL A 179 14.62 -28.81 43.68
N PRO A 180 14.22 -29.80 42.87
CA PRO A 180 15.15 -30.56 42.03
C PRO A 180 15.59 -29.75 40.82
N ILE A 181 16.74 -30.12 40.24
CA ILE A 181 17.28 -29.49 39.01
C ILE A 181 16.33 -29.59 37.79
N SER A 182 15.51 -30.64 37.76
CA SER A 182 14.50 -30.82 36.72
C SER A 182 13.53 -29.65 36.61
N ASP A 183 13.16 -29.05 37.74
CA ASP A 183 12.23 -27.91 37.76
C ASP A 183 12.90 -26.66 37.19
N VAL A 184 14.19 -26.45 37.48
CA VAL A 184 14.97 -25.35 36.87
C VAL A 184 15.08 -25.53 35.36
N LEU A 185 15.39 -26.73 34.87
CA LEU A 185 15.50 -27.03 33.48
C LEU A 185 14.18 -26.84 32.72
N MET A 186 13.06 -27.25 33.35
CA MET A 186 11.73 -27.06 32.79
C MET A 186 11.39 -25.56 32.60
N ASN A 187 11.66 -24.75 33.63
CA ASN A 187 11.45 -23.31 33.60
C ASN A 187 12.41 -22.62 32.59
N GLN A 188 13.60 -23.15 32.39
CA GLN A 188 14.54 -22.66 31.40
C GLN A 188 14.05 -22.93 29.97
N THR A 189 13.39 -24.06 29.73
CA THR A 189 12.70 -24.34 28.44
C THR A 189 11.59 -23.33 28.21
N THR A 190 10.76 -23.06 29.23
CA THR A 190 9.70 -22.03 29.15
C THR A 190 10.27 -20.63 28.83
N LEU A 191 11.44 -20.28 29.37
CA LEU A 191 12.14 -19.04 29.07
C LEU A 191 12.57 -18.98 27.58
N PHE A 192 13.09 -20.08 27.04
CA PHE A 192 13.43 -20.15 25.61
C PHE A 192 12.21 -19.97 24.72
N GLU A 193 11.10 -20.66 25.04
CA GLU A 193 9.83 -20.53 24.32
C GLU A 193 9.29 -19.10 24.37
N ALA A 194 9.37 -18.44 25.53
CA ALA A 194 8.98 -17.03 25.66
C ALA A 194 9.85 -16.10 24.85
N THR A 195 11.16 -16.36 24.78
CA THR A 195 12.11 -15.59 23.97
C THR A 195 11.81 -15.73 22.47
N GLU A 196 11.59 -16.97 22.02
CA GLU A 196 11.23 -17.27 20.63
C GLU A 196 9.91 -16.57 20.25
N ASN A 197 8.89 -16.67 21.12
CA ASN A 197 7.61 -16.00 20.90
C ASN A 197 7.74 -14.48 20.79
N LEU A 198 8.57 -13.83 21.61
CA LEU A 198 8.81 -12.39 21.51
C LEU A 198 9.44 -12.03 20.15
N ILE A 199 10.44 -12.77 19.70
CA ILE A 199 11.08 -12.54 18.41
C ILE A 199 10.07 -12.68 17.28
N ASP A 200 9.21 -13.70 17.32
CA ASP A 200 8.17 -13.89 16.32
C ASP A 200 7.19 -12.71 16.30
N LYS A 201 6.77 -12.21 17.47
CA LYS A 201 5.86 -11.06 17.55
C LYS A 201 6.52 -9.75 17.09
N GLN A 202 7.80 -9.57 17.32
CA GLN A 202 8.57 -8.43 16.77
C GLN A 202 8.64 -8.49 15.24
N ILE A 203 8.82 -9.68 14.67
CA ILE A 203 8.80 -9.88 13.20
C ILE A 203 7.40 -9.60 12.65
N GLU A 204 6.34 -10.10 13.30
CA GLU A 204 4.95 -9.84 12.91
C GLU A 204 4.63 -8.34 12.91
N TYR A 205 5.01 -7.63 13.96
CA TYR A 205 4.86 -6.18 14.03
C TYR A 205 5.62 -5.46 12.91
N SER A 206 6.88 -5.83 12.66
CA SER A 206 7.68 -5.24 11.58
C SER A 206 7.07 -5.47 10.20
N LYS A 207 6.48 -6.65 9.96
CA LYS A 207 5.73 -6.96 8.72
C LYS A 207 4.47 -6.09 8.61
N ALA A 208 3.69 -5.96 9.70
CA ALA A 208 2.50 -5.12 9.73
C ALA A 208 2.84 -3.64 9.49
N LEU A 209 3.93 -3.14 10.09
CA LEU A 209 4.43 -1.78 9.89
C LEU A 209 4.87 -1.55 8.45
N THR A 210 5.58 -2.51 7.86
CA THR A 210 6.00 -2.43 6.46
C THR A 210 4.79 -2.43 5.52
N ALA A 211 3.77 -3.26 5.79
CA ALA A 211 2.54 -3.29 5.00
C ALA A 211 1.75 -1.98 5.11
N TYR A 212 1.71 -1.36 6.28
CA TYR A 212 1.07 -0.07 6.51
C TYR A 212 1.81 1.07 5.79
N ASN A 213 3.15 1.15 5.95
CA ASN A 213 3.96 2.19 5.32
C ASN A 213 4.17 1.98 3.81
N GLY A 214 4.22 0.75 3.34
CA GLY A 214 4.45 0.43 1.93
C GLY A 214 3.31 0.86 1.01
N ARG A 215 2.09 1.00 1.55
CA ARG A 215 0.96 1.56 0.82
C ARG A 215 0.99 3.10 0.73
N LYS A 216 1.70 3.77 1.64
CA LYS A 216 1.90 5.22 1.62
C LYS A 216 2.86 5.68 0.50
N ALA A 217 3.74 4.80 0.05
CA ALA A 217 4.82 5.13 -0.89
C ALA A 217 4.50 4.76 -2.36
N GLN A 218 3.30 4.25 -2.64
CA GLN A 218 2.80 3.95 -3.99
C GLN A 218 1.78 4.97 -4.45
#